data_cebfc093cabc73db5a9eed5b7e4a41cc
#
_entry.id   cebfc093cabc73db5a9eed5b7e4a41cc
#
_cell.length_a   1.000
_cell.length_b   1.000
_cell.length_c   1.000
_cell.angle_alpha   90.00
_cell.angle_beta   90.00
_cell.angle_gamma   90.00
#
_symmetry.space_group_name_H-M   'P 1'
#
loop_
_entity.id
_entity.type
_entity.pdbx_description
1 polymer ?
#
loop_
_entity_poly.entity_id
_entity_poly.type
_entity_poly.pdbx_seq_one_letter_code
_entity_poly.pdbx_strand_id
1 'polypeptide(L)'
;MSLFSKIVSEEIPCHKVAESDEFLAFLDIMPLAKGHTLVIPKKETDYIFDIEDDAYQRLWLFAKQVAATLRTQVPCKRIGLSVIGLEVAHAHIHLIPLQHVEDINFSKPKVAANPTELAALARLLLESGNQ
;
A
#
# COMPACT_ATOMS: atom_id res chain seq x y z
N MET A 1 -20.15 0.99 -0.56
CA MET A 1 -18.92 0.18 -0.74
C MET A 1 -17.84 1.04 -1.36
N SER A 2 -16.68 1.13 -0.71
CA SER A 2 -15.58 1.94 -1.22
C SER A 2 -14.91 1.31 -2.44
N LEU A 3 -14.11 2.11 -3.15
CA LEU A 3 -13.25 1.60 -4.22
C LEU A 3 -12.38 0.45 -3.73
N PHE A 4 -11.80 0.59 -2.53
CA PHE A 4 -10.92 -0.45 -1.98
C PHE A 4 -11.69 -1.71 -1.56
N SER A 5 -12.94 -1.59 -1.10
CA SER A 5 -13.78 -2.76 -0.84
C SER A 5 -14.03 -3.56 -2.12
N LYS A 6 -14.16 -2.88 -3.25
CA LYS A 6 -14.31 -3.54 -4.56
C LYS A 6 -13.03 -4.24 -4.98
N ILE A 7 -11.87 -3.72 -4.57
CA ILE A 7 -10.58 -4.37 -4.79
C ILE A 7 -10.48 -5.63 -3.91
N VAL A 8 -10.90 -5.54 -2.64
CA VAL A 8 -10.91 -6.68 -1.73
C VAL A 8 -11.79 -7.81 -2.25
N SER A 9 -12.95 -7.47 -2.80
CA SER A 9 -13.90 -8.45 -3.37
C SER A 9 -13.52 -8.94 -4.76
N GLU A 10 -12.43 -8.41 -5.33
CA GLU A 10 -11.94 -8.75 -6.67
C GLU A 10 -12.84 -8.29 -7.81
N GLU A 11 -13.79 -7.39 -7.53
CA GLU A 11 -14.57 -6.74 -8.60
C GLU A 11 -13.68 -5.81 -9.43
N ILE A 12 -12.66 -5.21 -8.78
CA ILE A 12 -11.67 -4.37 -9.45
C ILE A 12 -10.30 -5.04 -9.24
N PRO A 13 -9.54 -5.28 -10.31
CA PRO A 13 -8.22 -5.90 -10.18
C PRO A 13 -7.22 -4.96 -9.52
N CYS A 14 -6.20 -5.52 -8.88
CA CYS A 14 -5.09 -4.78 -8.31
C CYS A 14 -3.80 -5.59 -8.42
N HIS A 15 -2.68 -4.93 -8.18
CA HIS A 15 -1.36 -5.57 -8.18
C HIS A 15 -0.99 -5.89 -6.74
N LYS A 16 -1.40 -7.07 -6.26
CA LYS A 16 -1.16 -7.49 -4.87
C LYS A 16 0.31 -7.66 -4.58
N VAL A 17 0.75 -7.19 -3.41
CA VAL A 17 2.12 -7.39 -2.93
C VAL A 17 2.15 -8.20 -1.64
N ALA A 18 1.07 -8.22 -0.87
CA ALA A 18 0.93 -9.05 0.33
C ALA A 18 -0.55 -9.16 0.69
N GLU A 19 -0.90 -10.23 1.38
CA GLU A 19 -2.28 -10.46 1.79
C GLU A 19 -2.32 -11.36 3.02
N SER A 20 -3.26 -11.06 3.94
CA SER A 20 -3.61 -11.93 5.06
C SER A 20 -5.14 -12.03 5.11
N ASP A 21 -5.67 -12.73 6.10
CA ASP A 21 -7.14 -12.80 6.25
C ASP A 21 -7.77 -11.44 6.49
N GLU A 22 -7.05 -10.53 7.16
CA GLU A 22 -7.59 -9.23 7.58
C GLU A 22 -7.13 -8.07 6.70
N PHE A 23 -5.99 -8.19 6.03
CA PHE A 23 -5.34 -7.05 5.37
C PHE A 23 -4.90 -7.36 3.96
N LEU A 24 -4.78 -6.31 3.15
CA LEU A 24 -4.32 -6.41 1.77
C LEU A 24 -3.35 -5.27 1.50
N ALA A 25 -2.27 -5.58 0.80
CA ALA A 25 -1.35 -4.57 0.29
C ALA A 25 -1.25 -4.71 -1.22
N PHE A 26 -1.28 -3.58 -1.93
CA PHE A 26 -1.22 -3.55 -3.40
C PHE A 26 -0.55 -2.26 -3.87
N LEU A 27 -0.01 -2.30 -5.08
CA LEU A 27 0.67 -1.13 -5.64
C LEU A 27 -0.33 -0.06 -6.06
N ASP A 28 0.01 1.20 -5.80
CA ASP A 28 -0.76 2.35 -6.27
C ASP A 28 -0.53 2.48 -7.78
N ILE A 29 -1.61 2.58 -8.55
CA ILE A 29 -1.52 2.75 -10.01
C ILE A 29 -1.26 4.20 -10.42
N MET A 30 -1.33 5.14 -9.46
CA MET A 30 -0.95 6.54 -9.64
C MET A 30 0.12 6.90 -8.62
N PRO A 31 1.31 6.29 -8.72
CA PRO A 31 2.29 6.34 -7.64
C PRO A 31 3.05 7.66 -7.58
N LEU A 32 3.46 8.05 -6.37
CA LEU A 32 4.41 9.14 -6.17
C LEU A 32 5.83 8.72 -6.47
N ALA A 33 6.12 7.44 -6.34
CA ALA A 33 7.43 6.85 -6.63
C ALA A 33 7.23 5.40 -7.01
N LYS A 34 8.21 4.81 -7.69
CA LYS A 34 8.20 3.37 -7.98
C LYS A 34 8.11 2.60 -6.67
N GLY A 35 7.14 1.69 -6.58
CA GLY A 35 6.94 0.89 -5.38
C GLY A 35 5.97 1.48 -4.37
N HIS A 36 5.37 2.65 -4.65
CA HIS A 36 4.32 3.22 -3.81
C HIS A 36 3.23 2.17 -3.58
N THR A 37 3.05 1.77 -2.33
CA THR A 37 2.16 0.68 -1.94
C THR A 37 1.09 1.20 -1.00
N LEU A 38 -0.11 0.63 -1.11
CA LEU A 38 -1.23 0.91 -0.21
C LEU A 38 -1.49 -0.31 0.65
N VAL A 39 -1.68 -0.09 1.95
CA VAL A 39 -2.02 -1.15 2.91
C VAL A 39 -3.38 -0.83 3.49
N ILE A 40 -4.32 -1.77 3.37
CA ILE A 40 -5.70 -1.55 3.79
C ILE A 40 -6.21 -2.70 4.66
N PRO A 41 -7.15 -2.42 5.59
CA PRO A 41 -7.95 -3.48 6.19
C PRO A 41 -8.96 -3.97 5.16
N LYS A 42 -9.27 -5.26 5.18
CA LYS A 42 -10.30 -5.81 4.30
C LYS A 42 -11.69 -5.37 4.75
N LYS A 43 -11.88 -5.18 6.06
CA LYS A 43 -13.10 -4.62 6.60
C LYS A 43 -13.13 -3.11 6.31
N GLU A 44 -14.17 -2.65 5.62
CA GLU A 44 -14.31 -1.25 5.27
C GLU A 44 -14.48 -0.39 6.54
N THR A 45 -13.50 0.46 6.81
CA THR A 45 -13.49 1.43 7.89
C THR A 45 -12.91 2.71 7.31
N ASP A 46 -13.68 3.79 7.34
CA ASP A 46 -13.27 5.06 6.72
C ASP A 46 -12.08 5.70 7.45
N TYR A 47 -12.22 5.91 8.74
CA TYR A 47 -11.24 6.62 9.55
C TYR A 47 -10.34 5.63 10.27
N ILE A 48 -9.03 5.75 10.05
CA ILE A 48 -8.07 4.77 10.56
C ILE A 48 -8.13 4.63 12.10
N PHE A 49 -8.43 5.73 12.80
CA PHE A 49 -8.49 5.71 14.27
C PHE A 49 -9.80 5.13 14.80
N ASP A 50 -10.75 4.78 13.94
CA ASP A 50 -11.96 4.05 14.32
C ASP A 50 -11.75 2.53 14.27
N ILE A 51 -10.59 2.07 13.81
CA ILE A 51 -10.27 0.64 13.81
C ILE A 51 -10.06 0.19 15.25
N GLU A 52 -10.67 -0.95 15.63
CA GLU A 52 -10.54 -1.53 16.95
C GLU A 52 -9.07 -1.75 17.30
N ASP A 53 -8.69 -1.56 18.56
CA ASP A 53 -7.30 -1.55 19.03
C ASP A 53 -6.49 -2.76 18.59
N ASP A 54 -7.04 -3.97 18.75
CA ASP A 54 -6.31 -5.19 18.40
C ASP A 54 -6.06 -5.26 16.88
N ALA A 55 -7.09 -4.96 16.08
CA ALA A 55 -6.96 -4.94 14.62
C ALA A 55 -6.02 -3.82 14.17
N TYR A 56 -6.07 -2.67 14.85
CA TYR A 56 -5.18 -1.55 14.59
C TYR A 56 -3.72 -1.95 14.75
N GLN A 57 -3.41 -2.64 15.85
CA GLN A 57 -2.04 -3.12 16.10
C GLN A 57 -1.60 -4.11 15.02
N ARG A 58 -2.46 -5.05 14.64
CA ARG A 58 -2.15 -6.03 13.60
C ARG A 58 -1.96 -5.38 12.23
N LEU A 59 -2.75 -4.33 11.94
CA LEU A 59 -2.62 -3.56 10.69
C LEU A 59 -1.23 -2.93 10.59
N TRP A 60 -0.78 -2.27 11.66
CA TRP A 60 0.53 -1.61 11.67
C TRP A 60 1.68 -2.60 11.59
N LEU A 61 1.56 -3.77 12.24
CA LEU A 61 2.56 -4.83 12.12
C LEU A 61 2.60 -5.38 10.69
N PHE A 62 1.44 -5.55 10.07
CA PHE A 62 1.36 -5.97 8.68
C PHE A 62 2.05 -4.94 7.76
N ALA A 63 1.77 -3.66 7.96
CA ALA A 63 2.40 -2.59 7.18
C ALA A 63 3.92 -2.59 7.37
N LYS A 64 4.40 -2.83 8.58
CA LYS A 64 5.85 -2.93 8.86
C LYS A 64 6.49 -4.06 8.07
N GLN A 65 5.84 -5.22 7.99
CA GLN A 65 6.33 -6.36 7.23
C GLN A 65 6.38 -6.06 5.73
N VAL A 66 5.33 -5.42 5.21
CA VAL A 66 5.27 -5.01 3.80
C VAL A 66 6.38 -4.00 3.50
N ALA A 67 6.59 -3.03 4.39
CA ALA A 67 7.65 -2.04 4.23
C ALA A 67 9.04 -2.69 4.18
N ALA A 68 9.28 -3.69 5.03
CA ALA A 68 10.55 -4.42 5.04
C ALA A 68 10.79 -5.14 3.70
N THR A 69 9.77 -5.82 3.20
CA THR A 69 9.84 -6.50 1.89
C THR A 69 10.09 -5.50 0.76
N LEU A 70 9.33 -4.41 0.78
CA LEU A 70 9.42 -3.36 -0.24
C LEU A 70 10.84 -2.79 -0.31
N ARG A 71 11.46 -2.54 0.84
CA ARG A 71 12.80 -1.99 0.91
C ARG A 71 13.86 -2.93 0.33
N THR A 72 13.65 -4.24 0.40
CA THR A 72 14.61 -5.20 -0.17
C THR A 72 14.60 -5.21 -1.69
N GLN A 73 13.48 -4.82 -2.32
CA GLN A 73 13.29 -4.94 -3.77
C GLN A 73 13.33 -3.60 -4.49
N VAL A 74 13.08 -2.50 -3.81
CA VAL A 74 13.09 -1.16 -4.42
C VAL A 74 14.22 -0.34 -3.79
N PRO A 75 15.25 0.03 -4.58
CA PRO A 75 16.35 0.85 -4.06
C PRO A 75 15.83 2.18 -3.51
N CYS A 76 16.11 2.45 -2.24
CA CYS A 76 15.69 3.70 -1.58
C CYS A 76 16.46 3.87 -0.27
N LYS A 77 16.46 5.09 0.24
CA LYS A 77 17.09 5.37 1.55
C LYS A 77 16.26 4.76 2.68
N ARG A 78 14.93 4.91 2.59
CA ARG A 78 13.99 4.31 3.53
C ARG A 78 12.58 4.35 2.97
N ILE A 79 11.67 3.63 3.61
CA ILE A 79 10.26 3.69 3.29
C ILE A 79 9.60 4.72 4.20
N GLY A 80 8.95 5.71 3.60
CA GLY A 80 8.12 6.66 4.33
C GLY A 80 6.69 6.17 4.41
N LEU A 81 5.95 6.72 5.38
CA LEU A 81 4.58 6.28 5.64
C LEU A 81 3.69 7.50 5.85
N SER A 82 2.48 7.47 5.29
CA SER A 82 1.50 8.51 5.48
C SER A 82 0.09 7.93 5.48
N VAL A 83 -0.80 8.54 6.28
CA VAL A 83 -2.22 8.23 6.28
C VAL A 83 -2.96 9.56 6.16
N ILE A 84 -3.79 9.71 5.12
CA ILE A 84 -4.51 10.97 4.87
C ILE A 84 -6.03 10.75 4.96
N GLY A 85 -6.59 9.90 4.08
CA GLY A 85 -7.99 9.49 4.17
C GLY A 85 -9.00 10.51 3.69
N LEU A 86 -8.61 11.44 2.83
CA LEU A 86 -9.53 12.49 2.33
C LEU A 86 -10.17 12.17 0.99
N GLU A 87 -9.67 11.19 0.25
CA GLU A 87 -10.17 10.88 -1.10
C GLU A 87 -11.00 9.61 -1.18
N VAL A 88 -10.58 8.56 -0.50
CA VAL A 88 -11.29 7.28 -0.50
C VAL A 88 -11.76 6.98 0.92
N ALA A 89 -13.06 6.70 1.09
CA ALA A 89 -13.68 6.43 2.39
C ALA A 89 -13.38 5.01 2.88
N HIS A 90 -12.12 4.67 2.92
CA HIS A 90 -11.59 3.38 3.36
C HIS A 90 -10.16 3.61 3.82
N ALA A 91 -9.88 3.37 5.08
CA ALA A 91 -8.57 3.64 5.66
C ALA A 91 -7.45 2.96 4.87
N HIS A 92 -6.39 3.71 4.59
CA HIS A 92 -5.24 3.17 3.86
C HIS A 92 -3.96 3.85 4.30
N ILE A 93 -2.92 3.03 4.45
CA ILE A 93 -1.58 3.47 4.78
C ILE A 93 -0.79 3.51 3.48
N HIS A 94 -0.19 4.67 3.17
CA HIS A 94 0.73 4.81 2.05
C HIS A 94 2.13 4.44 2.50
N LEU A 95 2.78 3.54 1.77
CA LEU A 95 4.20 3.22 1.93
C LEU A 95 4.92 3.69 0.68
N ILE A 96 5.86 4.60 0.83
CA ILE A 96 6.51 5.25 -0.31
C ILE A 96 8.03 5.19 -0.17
N PRO A 97 8.73 4.54 -1.14
CA PRO A 97 10.19 4.57 -1.14
C PRO A 97 10.71 6.00 -1.27
N LEU A 98 11.58 6.42 -0.35
CA LEU A 98 12.07 7.80 -0.27
C LEU A 98 13.56 7.89 -0.56
N GLN A 99 13.92 8.89 -1.37
CA GLN A 99 15.28 9.39 -1.53
C GLN A 99 15.41 10.80 -0.93
N HIS A 100 14.31 11.57 -0.96
CA HIS A 100 14.21 12.94 -0.49
C HIS A 100 12.87 13.15 0.22
N VAL A 101 12.82 14.16 1.09
CA VAL A 101 11.60 14.50 1.85
C VAL A 101 10.42 14.77 0.92
N GLU A 102 10.65 15.45 -0.19
CA GLU A 102 9.59 15.83 -1.13
C GLU A 102 9.03 14.64 -1.92
N ASP A 103 9.60 13.45 -1.81
CA ASP A 103 9.07 12.26 -2.48
C ASP A 103 7.71 11.83 -1.91
N ILE A 104 7.37 12.28 -0.70
CA ILE A 104 6.08 11.98 -0.07
C ILE A 104 5.12 13.18 -0.17
N ASN A 105 5.29 14.04 -1.14
CA ASN A 105 4.43 15.19 -1.38
C ASN A 105 3.33 14.83 -2.38
N PHE A 106 2.08 14.71 -1.87
CA PHE A 106 0.92 14.32 -2.67
C PHE A 106 0.46 15.39 -3.67
N SER A 107 1.02 16.59 -3.58
CA SER A 107 0.76 17.67 -4.56
C SER A 107 1.61 17.55 -5.82
N LYS A 108 2.65 16.70 -5.78
CA LYS A 108 3.53 16.53 -6.94
C LYS A 108 2.86 15.68 -8.02
N PRO A 109 3.25 15.84 -9.30
CA PRO A 109 2.77 14.96 -10.36
C PRO A 109 3.12 13.51 -10.06
N LYS A 110 2.21 12.60 -10.41
CA LYS A 110 2.44 11.18 -10.25
C LYS A 110 3.43 10.69 -11.29
N VAL A 111 4.25 9.69 -10.94
CA VAL A 111 5.17 9.10 -11.90
C VAL A 111 4.41 8.17 -12.84
N ALA A 112 4.95 7.96 -14.05
CA ALA A 112 4.34 7.06 -15.01
C ALA A 112 4.35 5.64 -14.44
N ALA A 113 3.21 4.95 -14.54
CA ALA A 113 3.07 3.57 -14.07
C ALA A 113 2.62 2.70 -15.23
N ASN A 114 3.52 1.81 -15.66
CA ASN A 114 3.25 0.85 -16.73
C ASN A 114 2.64 -0.42 -16.10
N PRO A 115 1.45 -0.87 -16.56
CA PRO A 115 0.82 -2.05 -15.96
C PRO A 115 1.69 -3.30 -15.97
N THR A 116 2.50 -3.52 -17.00
CA THR A 116 3.41 -4.66 -17.08
C THR A 116 4.50 -4.58 -16.01
N GLU A 117 5.05 -3.39 -15.81
CA GLU A 117 6.07 -3.16 -14.76
C GLU A 117 5.47 -3.29 -13.37
N LEU A 118 4.25 -2.77 -13.16
CA LEU A 118 3.55 -2.91 -11.88
C LEU A 118 3.30 -4.39 -11.57
N ALA A 119 2.83 -5.15 -12.55
CA ALA A 119 2.58 -6.58 -12.37
C ALA A 119 3.87 -7.34 -12.00
N ALA A 120 4.97 -7.02 -12.68
CA ALA A 120 6.27 -7.66 -12.42
C ALA A 120 6.79 -7.34 -11.02
N LEU A 121 6.70 -6.08 -10.61
CA LEU A 121 7.13 -5.65 -9.27
C LEU A 121 6.26 -6.29 -8.19
N ALA A 122 4.95 -6.30 -8.40
CA ALA A 122 4.01 -6.91 -7.44
C ALA A 122 4.33 -8.40 -7.24
N ARG A 123 4.58 -9.14 -8.33
CA ARG A 123 4.95 -10.55 -8.25
C ARG A 123 6.24 -10.73 -7.45
N LEU A 124 7.25 -9.92 -7.73
CA LEU A 124 8.53 -9.98 -7.04
C LEU A 124 8.35 -9.75 -5.53
N LEU A 125 7.56 -8.74 -5.16
CA LEU A 125 7.28 -8.42 -3.76
C LEU A 125 6.49 -9.54 -3.08
N LEU A 126 5.50 -10.09 -3.76
CA LEU A 126 4.67 -11.17 -3.23
C LEU A 126 5.53 -12.43 -2.95
N GLU A 127 6.41 -12.78 -3.87
CA GLU A 127 7.32 -13.92 -3.71
C GLU A 127 8.32 -13.68 -2.57
N SER A 128 8.86 -12.45 -2.47
CA SER A 128 9.84 -12.10 -1.44
C SER A 128 9.24 -12.12 -0.03
N GLY A 129 7.98 -11.71 0.09
CA GLY A 129 7.29 -11.68 1.38
C GLY A 129 6.91 -13.04 1.93
N ASN A 130 6.91 -14.07 1.09
CA ASN A 130 6.53 -15.43 1.47
C ASN A 130 7.72 -16.28 1.96
N GLN A 131 8.86 -15.68 2.19
CA GLN A 131 10.05 -16.39 2.66
C GLN A 131 10.23 -16.35 4.17
#